data_5f9cd3eef79791bf4b091d50d0d44ea2
#
_entry.id   5f9cd3eef79791bf4b091d50d0d44ea2
#
_cell.length_a   1.000
_cell.length_b   1.000
_cell.length_c   1.000
_cell.angle_alpha   90.00
_cell.angle_beta   90.00
_cell.angle_gamma   90.00
#
_symmetry.space_group_name_H-M   'P 1'
#
loop_
_entity.id
_entity.type
_entity.pdbx_description
1 polymer ?
#
loop_
_entity_poly.entity_id
_entity_poly.type
_entity_poly.pdbx_seq_one_letter_code
_entity_poly.pdbx_strand_id
1 'polypeptide(L)'
;MTRAFTPLALAAALTVALAGCASTPDGPAARAQLQPTRGNTTSGEVRFVQRGDKVWVSGEVRGLRPNAEHGFHVHEKGDCSSGDGMSTGGHFNPGGQRHGAHGGGEHHVGDLPSLKADAGGVARFSFESRALAVGSGSNDVVGRGLIVHRDPDDYTTQPTGNSGPRLACAVITRQ
;
A
#
# COMPACT_ATOMS: atom_id res chain seq x y z
N MET A 1 5.31 66.66 -53.77
CA MET A 1 5.79 66.26 -52.43
C MET A 1 4.83 65.19 -51.88
N THR A 2 5.12 63.95 -52.11
CA THR A 2 4.30 62.80 -51.74
C THR A 2 4.94 62.12 -50.54
N ARG A 3 4.24 62.11 -49.34
CA ARG A 3 4.70 61.48 -48.17
C ARG A 3 4.14 60.05 -48.14
N ALA A 4 5.05 59.06 -48.10
CA ALA A 4 4.72 57.66 -47.92
C ALA A 4 4.48 57.34 -46.42
N PHE A 5 3.33 56.74 -46.07
CA PHE A 5 3.05 56.18 -44.74
C PHE A 5 3.39 54.69 -44.74
N THR A 6 4.31 54.32 -43.88
CA THR A 6 4.69 52.94 -43.63
C THR A 6 3.79 52.37 -42.48
N PRO A 7 3.08 51.26 -42.65
CA PRO A 7 2.33 50.67 -41.55
C PRO A 7 3.24 49.85 -40.64
N LEU A 8 3.18 50.14 -39.32
CA LEU A 8 3.86 49.40 -38.27
C LEU A 8 3.03 48.16 -37.93
N ALA A 9 3.54 46.99 -38.30
CA ALA A 9 2.90 45.72 -37.95
C ALA A 9 3.22 45.34 -36.48
N LEU A 10 2.19 45.31 -35.61
CA LEU A 10 2.30 44.89 -34.23
C LEU A 10 2.17 43.36 -34.17
N ALA A 11 3.29 42.66 -33.94
CA ALA A 11 3.29 41.19 -33.71
C ALA A 11 2.93 40.90 -32.27
N ALA A 12 1.73 40.35 -32.01
CA ALA A 12 1.31 39.87 -30.71
C ALA A 12 1.92 38.49 -30.49
N ALA A 13 2.87 38.37 -29.54
CA ALA A 13 3.44 37.12 -29.13
C ALA A 13 2.47 36.43 -28.16
N LEU A 14 1.86 35.30 -28.57
CA LEU A 14 0.99 34.47 -27.76
C LEU A 14 1.88 33.57 -26.88
N THR A 15 2.03 33.89 -25.59
CA THR A 15 2.72 33.02 -24.63
C THR A 15 1.76 31.93 -24.19
N VAL A 16 1.96 30.70 -24.67
CA VAL A 16 1.27 29.50 -24.18
C VAL A 16 1.90 29.09 -22.87
N ALA A 17 1.22 29.34 -21.76
CA ALA A 17 1.60 28.79 -20.44
C ALA A 17 1.29 27.29 -20.43
N LEU A 18 2.31 26.42 -20.50
CA LEU A 18 2.19 25.01 -20.20
C LEU A 18 1.97 24.87 -18.68
N ALA A 19 0.73 24.61 -18.26
CA ALA A 19 0.42 24.14 -16.94
C ALA A 19 0.94 22.70 -16.81
N GLY A 20 2.19 22.54 -16.40
CA GLY A 20 2.74 21.25 -16.03
C GLY A 20 1.98 20.72 -14.81
N CYS A 21 1.40 19.50 -14.88
CA CYS A 21 0.92 18.79 -13.70
C CYS A 21 2.12 18.54 -12.80
N ALA A 22 2.29 19.34 -11.75
CA ALA A 22 3.27 19.11 -10.72
C ALA A 22 2.84 17.84 -9.96
N SER A 23 3.49 16.70 -10.22
CA SER A 23 3.37 15.52 -9.37
C SER A 23 3.88 15.88 -7.99
N THR A 24 3.10 15.58 -6.95
CA THR A 24 3.57 15.70 -5.56
C THR A 24 4.87 14.91 -5.42
N PRO A 25 5.95 15.52 -4.92
CA PRO A 25 7.20 14.78 -4.71
C PRO A 25 6.95 13.60 -3.78
N ASP A 26 7.59 12.46 -4.07
CA ASP A 26 7.56 11.30 -3.19
C ASP A 26 8.16 11.69 -1.83
N GLY A 27 7.41 11.39 -0.75
CA GLY A 27 7.81 11.59 0.63
C GLY A 27 8.57 10.38 1.18
N PRO A 28 8.56 10.21 2.53
CA PRO A 28 9.17 9.06 3.17
C PRO A 28 8.69 7.74 2.57
N ALA A 29 9.62 6.77 2.43
CA ALA A 29 9.33 5.47 1.89
C ALA A 29 9.72 4.35 2.86
N ALA A 30 9.01 3.23 2.75
CA ALA A 30 9.29 2.00 3.48
C ALA A 30 9.11 0.79 2.57
N ARG A 31 9.68 -0.33 2.97
CA ARG A 31 9.56 -1.61 2.25
C ARG A 31 9.36 -2.77 3.23
N ALA A 32 8.76 -3.83 2.71
CA ALA A 32 8.64 -5.11 3.41
C ALA A 32 9.07 -6.24 2.46
N GLN A 33 10.07 -7.02 2.86
CA GLN A 33 10.51 -8.21 2.14
C GLN A 33 9.84 -9.42 2.78
N LEU A 34 8.74 -9.87 2.20
CA LEU A 34 7.96 -11.01 2.69
C LEU A 34 8.77 -12.31 2.58
N GLN A 35 8.93 -12.98 3.71
CA GLN A 35 9.55 -14.30 3.79
C GLN A 35 8.51 -15.36 4.12
N PRO A 36 8.64 -16.57 3.58
CA PRO A 36 7.72 -17.66 3.89
C PRO A 36 7.70 -17.96 5.39
N THR A 37 6.53 -18.18 5.94
CA THR A 37 6.40 -18.82 7.25
C THR A 37 6.70 -20.32 7.13
N ARG A 38 6.87 -20.97 8.28
CA ARG A 38 7.26 -22.40 8.32
C ARG A 38 6.31 -23.26 7.50
N GLY A 39 6.85 -24.03 6.55
CA GLY A 39 6.11 -24.95 5.69
C GLY A 39 5.42 -24.29 4.50
N ASN A 40 5.61 -22.99 4.29
CA ASN A 40 5.07 -22.25 3.16
C ASN A 40 6.16 -21.83 2.15
N THR A 41 5.74 -21.35 0.98
CA THR A 41 6.62 -20.87 -0.10
C THR A 41 6.31 -19.44 -0.53
N THR A 42 5.31 -18.82 0.08
CA THR A 42 4.84 -17.48 -0.26
C THR A 42 5.91 -16.44 0.09
N SER A 43 6.27 -15.60 -0.88
CA SER A 43 7.27 -14.56 -0.73
C SER A 43 6.95 -13.36 -1.62
N GLY A 44 7.60 -12.22 -1.39
CA GLY A 44 7.35 -11.04 -2.21
C GLY A 44 8.00 -9.78 -1.67
N GLU A 45 7.76 -8.68 -2.37
CA GLU A 45 8.19 -7.35 -1.93
C GLU A 45 7.04 -6.37 -2.01
N VAL A 46 6.92 -5.53 -1.00
CA VAL A 46 5.92 -4.48 -0.90
C VAL A 46 6.58 -3.15 -0.56
N ARG A 47 6.21 -2.10 -1.29
CA ARG A 47 6.68 -0.73 -1.07
C ARG A 47 5.52 0.13 -0.59
N PHE A 48 5.86 1.04 0.32
CA PHE A 48 4.98 2.06 0.86
C PHE A 48 5.63 3.41 0.61
N VAL A 49 4.96 4.33 -0.08
CA VAL A 49 5.49 5.66 -0.39
C VAL A 49 4.48 6.71 0.03
N GLN A 50 4.87 7.60 0.93
CA GLN A 50 4.03 8.73 1.33
C GLN A 50 3.92 9.72 0.17
N ARG A 51 2.70 10.08 -0.22
CA ARG A 51 2.40 11.08 -1.26
C ARG A 51 1.32 12.04 -0.75
N GLY A 52 1.76 13.17 -0.19
CA GLY A 52 0.84 14.10 0.47
C GLY A 52 0.12 13.42 1.65
N ASP A 53 -1.21 13.39 1.62
CA ASP A 53 -2.07 12.79 2.63
C ASP A 53 -2.36 11.29 2.43
N LYS A 54 -1.71 10.65 1.46
CA LYS A 54 -1.90 9.25 1.11
C LYS A 54 -0.60 8.47 1.13
N VAL A 55 -0.70 7.17 1.36
CA VAL A 55 0.38 6.21 1.12
C VAL A 55 0.05 5.41 -0.13
N TRP A 56 0.94 5.44 -1.11
CA TRP A 56 0.91 4.54 -2.24
C TRP A 56 1.54 3.21 -1.84
N VAL A 57 0.76 2.13 -1.93
CA VAL A 57 1.21 0.76 -1.63
C VAL A 57 1.27 -0.01 -2.93
N SER A 58 2.40 -0.64 -3.23
CA SER A 58 2.56 -1.47 -4.43
C SER A 58 3.48 -2.64 -4.17
N GLY A 59 3.28 -3.72 -4.93
CA GLY A 59 4.12 -4.89 -4.73
C GLY A 59 3.76 -6.07 -5.60
N GLU A 60 4.54 -7.12 -5.39
CA GLU A 60 4.32 -8.43 -5.98
C GLU A 60 4.50 -9.50 -4.92
N VAL A 61 3.55 -10.45 -4.85
CA VAL A 61 3.60 -11.62 -3.98
C VAL A 61 3.43 -12.87 -4.83
N ARG A 62 4.26 -13.88 -4.58
CA ARG A 62 4.33 -15.15 -5.32
C ARG A 62 4.12 -16.33 -4.40
N GLY A 63 3.87 -17.52 -4.97
CA GLY A 63 3.65 -18.75 -4.21
C GLY A 63 2.29 -18.78 -3.52
N LEU A 64 1.32 -18.04 -4.07
CA LEU A 64 -0.08 -18.04 -3.66
C LEU A 64 -0.86 -19.16 -4.34
N ARG A 65 -2.03 -19.52 -3.82
CA ARG A 65 -2.94 -20.42 -4.51
C ARG A 65 -3.45 -19.74 -5.78
N PRO A 66 -3.31 -20.39 -6.97
CA PRO A 66 -3.77 -19.83 -8.23
C PRO A 66 -5.25 -19.43 -8.21
N ASN A 67 -5.55 -18.26 -8.81
CA ASN A 67 -6.90 -17.69 -8.93
C ASN A 67 -7.64 -17.51 -7.60
N ALA A 68 -6.91 -17.38 -6.49
CA ALA A 68 -7.48 -17.20 -5.15
C ALA A 68 -7.28 -15.79 -4.62
N GLU A 69 -8.09 -15.42 -3.64
CA GLU A 69 -7.90 -14.24 -2.83
C GLU A 69 -7.25 -14.62 -1.50
N HIS A 70 -6.47 -13.68 -0.95
CA HIS A 70 -5.71 -13.86 0.27
C HIS A 70 -5.82 -12.61 1.14
N GLY A 71 -6.14 -12.77 2.43
CA GLY A 71 -6.09 -11.69 3.39
C GLY A 71 -4.70 -11.07 3.46
N PHE A 72 -4.65 -9.76 3.56
CA PHE A 72 -3.41 -8.99 3.54
C PHE A 72 -3.48 -7.87 4.55
N HIS A 73 -2.63 -7.90 5.59
CA HIS A 73 -2.78 -6.99 6.71
C HIS A 73 -1.43 -6.50 7.26
N VAL A 74 -1.42 -5.24 7.72
CA VAL A 74 -0.37 -4.75 8.62
C VAL A 74 -0.73 -5.19 10.04
N HIS A 75 0.22 -5.81 10.74
CA HIS A 75 0.09 -6.27 12.11
C HIS A 75 0.80 -5.34 13.10
N GLU A 76 0.39 -5.39 14.36
CA GLU A 76 0.82 -4.43 15.39
C GLU A 76 2.31 -4.49 15.74
N LYS A 77 2.97 -5.67 15.62
CA LYS A 77 4.37 -5.88 15.99
C LYS A 77 5.21 -6.27 14.78
N GLY A 78 6.36 -5.62 14.58
CA GLY A 78 7.36 -6.01 13.59
C GLY A 78 8.23 -7.16 14.08
N ASP A 79 7.60 -8.30 14.31
CA ASP A 79 8.28 -9.50 14.83
C ASP A 79 7.83 -10.75 14.06
N CYS A 80 8.72 -11.34 13.27
CA CYS A 80 8.49 -12.59 12.53
C CYS A 80 9.22 -13.79 13.18
N SER A 81 9.71 -13.66 14.40
CA SER A 81 10.61 -14.66 15.03
C SER A 81 9.94 -15.99 15.35
N SER A 82 8.61 -16.02 15.54
CA SER A 82 7.88 -17.28 15.84
C SER A 82 7.91 -18.29 14.69
N GLY A 83 8.29 -17.85 13.49
CA GLY A 83 8.36 -18.70 12.30
C GLY A 83 7.00 -19.05 11.67
N ASP A 84 5.90 -18.82 12.35
CA ASP A 84 4.52 -18.96 11.87
C ASP A 84 3.83 -17.60 11.70
N GLY A 85 4.57 -16.51 12.01
CA GLY A 85 4.10 -15.14 11.93
C GLY A 85 3.25 -14.70 13.14
N MET A 86 2.98 -15.57 14.13
CA MET A 86 2.09 -15.24 15.25
C MET A 86 2.68 -14.20 16.21
N SER A 87 4.01 -14.04 16.25
CA SER A 87 4.68 -13.00 17.04
C SER A 87 4.34 -11.57 16.61
N THR A 88 3.79 -11.37 15.41
CA THR A 88 3.33 -10.04 14.95
C THR A 88 2.06 -9.55 15.67
N GLY A 89 1.37 -10.41 16.44
CA GLY A 89 0.14 -10.08 17.15
C GLY A 89 -1.08 -9.97 16.22
N GLY A 90 -2.02 -9.07 16.58
CA GLY A 90 -3.23 -8.78 15.81
C GLY A 90 -3.01 -7.74 14.71
N HIS A 91 -4.09 -7.32 14.07
CA HIS A 91 -4.04 -6.25 13.08
C HIS A 91 -3.62 -4.93 13.73
N PHE A 92 -2.89 -4.10 12.98
CA PHE A 92 -2.51 -2.77 13.43
C PHE A 92 -3.73 -1.85 13.55
N ASN A 93 -4.14 -1.56 14.77
CA ASN A 93 -5.39 -0.86 15.08
C ASN A 93 -5.22 0.20 16.18
N PRO A 94 -4.48 1.28 15.92
CA PRO A 94 -4.24 2.32 16.91
C PRO A 94 -5.52 3.08 17.33
N GLY A 95 -6.55 3.08 16.48
CA GLY A 95 -7.83 3.76 16.73
C GLY A 95 -8.88 2.90 17.43
N GLY A 96 -8.62 1.60 17.70
CA GLY A 96 -9.58 0.69 18.33
C GLY A 96 -10.85 0.46 17.52
N GLN A 97 -10.79 0.60 16.18
CA GLN A 97 -11.92 0.39 15.29
C GLN A 97 -12.26 -1.11 15.15
N ARG A 98 -13.42 -1.40 14.58
CA ARG A 98 -13.75 -2.77 14.17
C ARG A 98 -13.00 -3.17 12.91
N HIS A 99 -12.75 -4.46 12.73
CA HIS A 99 -12.25 -5.01 11.48
C HIS A 99 -13.25 -4.78 10.34
N GLY A 100 -12.74 -4.46 9.14
CA GLY A 100 -13.58 -4.18 7.98
C GLY A 100 -12.82 -4.00 6.68
N ALA A 101 -13.56 -3.77 5.61
CA ALA A 101 -12.98 -3.57 4.27
C ALA A 101 -12.19 -2.26 4.18
N HIS A 102 -10.98 -2.32 3.62
CA HIS A 102 -10.15 -1.15 3.34
C HIS A 102 -10.92 -0.09 2.53
N GLY A 103 -10.88 1.15 2.97
CA GLY A 103 -11.58 2.26 2.31
C GLY A 103 -13.10 2.25 2.49
N GLY A 104 -13.63 1.29 3.23
CA GLY A 104 -15.02 1.22 3.65
C GLY A 104 -15.34 2.15 4.83
N GLY A 105 -16.30 1.77 5.68
CA GLY A 105 -16.64 2.45 6.93
C GLY A 105 -15.56 2.26 8.00
N GLU A 106 -15.94 1.70 9.15
CA GLU A 106 -14.96 1.31 10.19
C GLU A 106 -14.06 0.17 9.69
N HIS A 107 -12.77 0.32 9.84
CA HIS A 107 -11.78 -0.73 9.62
C HIS A 107 -10.49 -0.42 10.40
N HIS A 108 -9.65 -1.41 10.63
CA HIS A 108 -8.33 -1.19 11.21
C HIS A 108 -7.43 -0.42 10.24
N VAL A 109 -6.50 0.34 10.75
CA VAL A 109 -5.45 0.95 9.91
C VAL A 109 -4.70 -0.11 9.10
N GLY A 110 -4.52 -1.30 9.69
CA GLY A 110 -3.83 -2.43 9.07
C GLY A 110 -4.65 -3.27 8.10
N ASP A 111 -5.96 -3.03 7.95
CA ASP A 111 -6.78 -3.77 6.98
C ASP A 111 -6.50 -3.25 5.57
N LEU A 112 -5.89 -4.08 4.73
CA LEU A 112 -5.53 -3.76 3.35
C LEU A 112 -6.47 -4.49 2.37
N PRO A 113 -6.54 -4.07 1.09
CA PRO A 113 -7.25 -4.85 0.09
C PRO A 113 -6.67 -6.26 -0.02
N SER A 114 -7.53 -7.28 -0.09
CA SER A 114 -7.10 -8.67 -0.31
C SER A 114 -6.28 -8.80 -1.59
N LEU A 115 -5.24 -9.62 -1.54
CA LEU A 115 -4.44 -9.95 -2.72
C LEU A 115 -5.21 -10.89 -3.63
N LYS A 116 -5.19 -10.64 -4.94
CA LYS A 116 -5.79 -11.50 -5.96
C LYS A 116 -4.68 -12.14 -6.78
N ALA A 117 -4.52 -13.45 -6.62
CA ALA A 117 -3.53 -14.21 -7.36
C ALA A 117 -4.03 -14.53 -8.77
N ASP A 118 -3.13 -14.41 -9.75
CA ASP A 118 -3.36 -14.86 -11.11
C ASP A 118 -3.28 -16.41 -11.22
N ALA A 119 -3.42 -16.95 -12.46
CA ALA A 119 -3.32 -18.38 -12.72
C ALA A 119 -1.94 -18.98 -12.41
N GLY A 120 -0.90 -18.16 -12.28
CA GLY A 120 0.45 -18.55 -11.87
C GLY A 120 0.71 -18.44 -10.36
N GLY A 121 -0.30 -18.06 -9.57
CA GLY A 121 -0.15 -17.86 -8.13
C GLY A 121 0.64 -16.59 -7.79
N VAL A 122 0.56 -15.55 -8.63
CA VAL A 122 1.22 -14.27 -8.42
C VAL A 122 0.18 -13.16 -8.28
N ALA A 123 0.26 -12.39 -7.22
CA ALA A 123 -0.51 -11.17 -7.04
C ALA A 123 0.37 -9.95 -7.30
N ARG A 124 0.00 -9.11 -8.30
CA ARG A 124 0.57 -7.78 -8.55
C ARG A 124 -0.48 -6.75 -8.22
N PHE A 125 -0.11 -5.77 -7.41
CA PHE A 125 -1.07 -4.81 -6.90
C PHE A 125 -0.47 -3.42 -6.74
N SER A 126 -1.34 -2.43 -6.82
CA SER A 126 -1.08 -1.07 -6.34
C SER A 126 -2.39 -0.42 -5.92
N PHE A 127 -2.36 0.31 -4.81
CA PHE A 127 -3.49 1.07 -4.31
C PHE A 127 -3.03 2.25 -3.46
N GLU A 128 -3.92 3.19 -3.20
CA GLU A 128 -3.71 4.30 -2.29
C GLU A 128 -4.45 4.06 -0.97
N SER A 129 -3.85 4.47 0.14
CA SER A 129 -4.48 4.46 1.47
C SER A 129 -4.33 5.80 2.16
N ARG A 130 -5.43 6.32 2.69
CA ARG A 130 -5.44 7.48 3.59
C ARG A 130 -5.36 7.07 5.07
N ALA A 131 -5.55 5.79 5.35
CA ALA A 131 -5.46 5.25 6.70
C ALA A 131 -4.02 5.05 7.17
N LEU A 132 -3.09 4.79 6.25
CA LEU A 132 -1.68 4.54 6.54
C LEU A 132 -0.87 5.83 6.60
N ALA A 133 0.27 5.79 7.31
CA ALA A 133 1.32 6.79 7.25
C ALA A 133 2.70 6.11 7.17
N VAL A 134 3.70 6.81 6.63
CA VAL A 134 5.10 6.37 6.59
C VAL A 134 6.00 7.38 7.29
N GLY A 135 6.62 6.96 8.37
CA GLY A 135 7.67 7.69 9.07
C GLY A 135 7.22 8.62 10.19
N SER A 136 5.89 8.78 10.41
CA SER A 136 5.38 9.58 11.53
C SER A 136 3.90 9.34 11.82
N GLY A 137 3.48 9.72 13.05
CA GLY A 137 2.08 9.68 13.48
C GLY A 137 1.65 8.31 14.02
N SER A 138 0.40 8.28 14.53
CA SER A 138 -0.19 7.06 15.13
C SER A 138 -0.37 5.92 14.14
N ASN A 139 -0.49 6.24 12.86
CA ASN A 139 -0.78 5.31 11.78
C ASN A 139 0.48 4.89 11.01
N ASP A 140 1.68 5.17 11.57
CA ASP A 140 2.96 4.82 10.96
C ASP A 140 3.14 3.31 10.90
N VAL A 141 3.34 2.81 9.68
CA VAL A 141 3.55 1.38 9.41
C VAL A 141 5.00 0.95 9.58
N VAL A 142 5.96 1.87 9.69
CA VAL A 142 7.37 1.53 9.90
C VAL A 142 7.55 0.81 11.24
N GLY A 143 8.26 -0.32 11.23
CA GLY A 143 8.43 -1.17 12.40
C GLY A 143 7.25 -2.10 12.69
N ARG A 144 6.23 -2.14 11.84
CA ARG A 144 5.09 -3.04 11.94
C ARG A 144 5.32 -4.34 11.16
N GLY A 145 4.52 -5.37 11.46
CA GLY A 145 4.49 -6.60 10.69
C GLY A 145 3.62 -6.48 9.44
N LEU A 146 4.01 -7.14 8.35
CA LEU A 146 3.16 -7.31 7.18
C LEU A 146 2.91 -8.81 6.98
N ILE A 147 1.66 -9.19 6.89
CA ILE A 147 1.24 -10.59 6.81
C ILE A 147 0.40 -10.83 5.55
N VAL A 148 0.69 -11.95 4.88
CA VAL A 148 -0.18 -12.55 3.86
C VAL A 148 -0.81 -13.81 4.45
N HIS A 149 -2.13 -13.94 4.32
CA HIS A 149 -2.90 -15.06 4.86
C HIS A 149 -3.27 -16.09 3.79
N ARG A 150 -3.65 -17.30 4.23
CA ARG A 150 -4.03 -18.39 3.33
C ARG A 150 -5.40 -18.18 2.69
N ASP A 151 -6.35 -17.69 3.46
CA ASP A 151 -7.75 -17.58 3.06
C ASP A 151 -8.11 -16.11 2.78
N PRO A 152 -9.18 -15.84 2.04
CA PRO A 152 -9.65 -14.48 1.83
C PRO A 152 -10.10 -13.85 3.16
N ASP A 153 -9.99 -12.53 3.23
CA ASP A 153 -10.62 -11.77 4.29
C ASP A 153 -12.13 -11.68 4.04
N ASP A 154 -12.95 -11.99 5.06
CA ASP A 154 -14.41 -11.87 4.95
C ASP A 154 -14.94 -10.49 5.33
N TYR A 155 -14.05 -9.58 5.81
CA TYR A 155 -14.32 -8.18 6.19
C TYR A 155 -15.37 -7.98 7.30
N THR A 156 -15.91 -9.03 7.85
CA THR A 156 -17.01 -8.97 8.83
C THR A 156 -16.72 -9.67 10.14
N THR A 157 -16.02 -10.82 10.09
CA THR A 157 -15.69 -11.60 11.28
C THR A 157 -14.67 -10.86 12.15
N GLN A 158 -15.03 -10.62 13.40
CA GLN A 158 -14.17 -9.92 14.35
C GLN A 158 -13.26 -10.92 15.07
N PRO A 159 -12.04 -10.55 15.41
CA PRO A 159 -11.38 -9.25 15.12
C PRO A 159 -10.56 -9.25 13.83
N THR A 160 -10.50 -10.29 13.02
CA THR A 160 -9.46 -10.44 11.98
C THR A 160 -9.94 -11.05 10.66
N GLY A 161 -11.25 -11.01 10.36
CA GLY A 161 -11.79 -11.38 9.05
C GLY A 161 -11.64 -12.86 8.67
N ASN A 162 -11.36 -13.74 9.64
CA ASN A 162 -11.25 -15.19 9.45
C ASN A 162 -10.27 -15.62 8.33
N SER A 163 -9.21 -14.84 8.09
CA SER A 163 -8.25 -15.03 6.97
C SER A 163 -7.34 -16.26 7.12
N GLY A 164 -7.45 -17.00 8.21
CA GLY A 164 -6.75 -18.27 8.43
C GLY A 164 -5.24 -18.13 8.68
N PRO A 165 -4.47 -19.21 8.46
CA PRO A 165 -3.02 -19.25 8.70
C PRO A 165 -2.24 -18.20 7.91
N ARG A 166 -1.11 -17.81 8.47
CA ARG A 166 -0.19 -16.82 7.89
C ARG A 166 0.81 -17.52 6.97
N LEU A 167 0.86 -17.13 5.70
CA LEU A 167 1.71 -17.74 4.68
C LEU A 167 3.08 -17.07 4.58
N ALA A 168 3.13 -15.75 4.80
CA ALA A 168 4.35 -14.97 4.73
C ALA A 168 4.33 -13.83 5.74
N CYS A 169 5.52 -13.48 6.24
CA CYS A 169 5.74 -12.43 7.24
C CYS A 169 6.89 -11.52 6.81
N ALA A 170 6.77 -10.23 7.06
CA ALA A 170 7.86 -9.26 6.96
C ALA A 170 7.78 -8.22 8.07
N VAL A 171 8.90 -7.59 8.38
CA VAL A 171 8.93 -6.32 9.11
C VAL A 171 9.00 -5.19 8.08
N ILE A 172 8.15 -4.18 8.23
CA ILE A 172 8.17 -2.98 7.38
C ILE A 172 9.32 -2.09 7.84
N THR A 173 10.29 -1.86 6.98
CA THR A 173 11.50 -1.07 7.29
C THR A 173 11.56 0.20 6.45
N ARG A 174 12.08 1.28 7.04
CA ARG A 174 12.31 2.54 6.32
C ARG A 174 13.32 2.33 5.17
N GLN A 175 13.09 3.00 4.04
CA GLN A 175 14.05 3.13 2.93
C GLN A 175 14.82 4.43 3.03
#